data_9041eba806545ad939a2dae80035d0db
#
_entry.id   9041eba806545ad939a2dae80035d0db
#
_cell.length_a   1.000
_cell.length_b   1.000
_cell.length_c   1.000
_cell.angle_alpha   90.00
_cell.angle_beta   90.00
_cell.angle_gamma   90.00
#
_symmetry.space_group_name_H-M   'P 1'
#
loop_
_entity.id
_entity.type
_entity.pdbx_description
1 polymer ?
#
loop_
_entity_poly.entity_id
_entity_poly.type
_entity_poly.pdbx_seq_one_letter_code
_entity_poly.pdbx_strand_id
1 'polypeptide(L)'
;MNDPFSGNRDNIDSLIVSFQRAGLNVYPISSYMKRLAFLKEIQPDAVIHFAHGRMVMGQADAAVEWLKERNIPLFSPLSILQTREEWEKDPMGMFGGFMSQSVVVPELDGAIYPYVVNDQELDKDGVYLFKAIPERLKNFTGIVSHFIRLKQKANADKRVAIYYFKGAGQSSLTAQGLETVPSLYNLIKRLKAEGYKVENLPATEKEFEKLLMTQGAVLSTYAEGAFDDFMKNGHPALVEKSEYESWVKQALPQGLYADVVKIYGEAPGNYMSTVENGKSYLAVARIDLGNVVLLPQPMAAVGDDAFAIVHG
;
A
#
# COMPACT_ATOMS: atom_id res chain seq x y z
N MET A 1 13.22 23.48 -11.98
CA MET A 1 12.39 23.85 -10.81
C MET A 1 11.17 24.55 -11.34
N ASN A 2 9.96 24.11 -10.95
CA ASN A 2 8.73 24.76 -11.42
C ASN A 2 8.60 26.11 -10.73
N ASP A 3 8.90 27.17 -11.47
CA ASP A 3 8.65 28.53 -11.04
C ASP A 3 7.20 28.88 -11.41
N PRO A 4 6.33 29.24 -10.47
CA PRO A 4 4.95 29.63 -10.78
C PRO A 4 4.84 30.84 -11.73
N PHE A 5 5.93 31.56 -11.93
CA PHE A 5 5.99 32.71 -12.85
C PHE A 5 6.54 32.34 -14.23
N SER A 6 7.05 31.15 -14.44
CA SER A 6 7.67 30.71 -15.70
C SER A 6 6.70 30.20 -16.78
N GLY A 7 5.42 30.08 -16.48
CA GLY A 7 4.43 29.45 -17.37
C GLY A 7 4.45 27.91 -17.37
N ASN A 8 5.50 27.28 -16.86
CA ASN A 8 5.59 25.80 -16.71
C ASN A 8 5.00 25.35 -15.37
N ARG A 9 3.69 25.50 -15.21
CA ARG A 9 2.99 25.27 -13.94
C ARG A 9 1.76 24.36 -14.05
N ASP A 10 1.42 23.89 -15.23
CA ASP A 10 0.21 23.09 -15.48
C ASP A 10 0.11 21.85 -14.57
N ASN A 11 1.24 21.21 -14.27
CA ASN A 11 1.33 20.09 -13.37
C ASN A 11 0.97 20.47 -11.92
N ILE A 12 1.39 21.64 -11.46
CA ILE A 12 1.08 22.15 -10.11
C ILE A 12 -0.40 22.55 -10.03
N ASP A 13 -0.90 23.25 -11.04
CA ASP A 13 -2.32 23.65 -11.12
C ASP A 13 -3.22 22.39 -11.15
N SER A 14 -2.83 21.36 -11.91
CA SER A 14 -3.52 20.06 -11.94
C SER A 14 -3.55 19.38 -10.58
N LEU A 15 -2.44 19.40 -9.84
CA LEU A 15 -2.35 18.85 -8.48
C LEU A 15 -3.28 19.61 -7.53
N ILE A 16 -3.23 20.94 -7.53
CA ILE A 16 -4.09 21.79 -6.69
C ILE A 16 -5.57 21.48 -6.97
N VAL A 17 -5.97 21.49 -8.24
CA VAL A 17 -7.35 21.17 -8.63
C VAL A 17 -7.78 19.76 -8.22
N SER A 18 -6.88 18.78 -8.36
CA SER A 18 -7.15 17.40 -7.95
C SER A 18 -7.43 17.28 -6.45
N PHE A 19 -6.61 17.92 -5.62
CA PHE A 19 -6.81 17.92 -4.17
C PHE A 19 -8.05 18.70 -3.75
N GLN A 20 -8.33 19.85 -4.36
CA GLN A 20 -9.56 20.62 -4.09
C GLN A 20 -10.82 19.80 -4.43
N ARG A 21 -10.83 19.10 -5.56
CA ARG A 21 -11.92 18.18 -5.93
C ARG A 21 -12.09 17.02 -4.95
N ALA A 22 -11.03 16.61 -4.30
CA ALA A 22 -11.07 15.60 -3.22
C ALA A 22 -11.52 16.18 -1.86
N GLY A 23 -11.88 17.48 -1.79
CA GLY A 23 -12.36 18.16 -0.58
C GLY A 23 -11.25 18.65 0.36
N LEU A 24 -10.02 18.81 -0.15
CA LEU A 24 -8.89 19.28 0.65
C LEU A 24 -8.64 20.79 0.40
N ASN A 25 -8.28 21.52 1.45
CA ASN A 25 -7.77 22.87 1.33
C ASN A 25 -6.29 22.82 0.94
N VAL A 26 -5.90 23.58 -0.08
CA VAL A 26 -4.55 23.58 -0.62
C VAL A 26 -3.89 24.96 -0.43
N TYR A 27 -2.70 24.97 0.12
CA TYR A 27 -1.90 26.16 0.38
C TYR A 27 -0.57 26.06 -0.36
N PRO A 28 -0.45 26.57 -1.59
CA PRO A 28 0.81 26.56 -2.34
C PRO A 28 1.85 27.46 -1.68
N ILE A 29 3.05 26.92 -1.45
CA ILE A 29 4.17 27.67 -0.87
C ILE A 29 5.31 27.72 -1.87
N SER A 30 5.67 28.91 -2.34
CA SER A 30 6.82 29.17 -3.19
C SER A 30 7.83 30.04 -2.45
N SER A 31 8.62 29.43 -1.58
CA SER A 31 9.67 30.12 -0.84
C SER A 31 10.70 29.12 -0.33
N TYR A 32 11.99 29.44 -0.46
CA TYR A 32 13.05 28.62 0.11
C TYR A 32 13.29 28.92 1.60
N MET A 33 13.30 30.20 1.97
CA MET A 33 13.76 30.63 3.30
C MET A 33 12.65 30.63 4.34
N LYS A 34 11.37 30.77 3.90
CA LYS A 34 10.24 30.95 4.82
C LYS A 34 9.32 29.72 4.92
N ARG A 35 9.69 28.60 4.26
CA ARG A 35 8.82 27.39 4.23
C ARG A 35 8.40 26.93 5.62
N LEU A 36 9.36 26.79 6.53
CA LEU A 36 9.06 26.33 7.90
C LEU A 36 8.15 27.32 8.65
N ALA A 37 8.34 28.63 8.47
CA ALA A 37 7.48 29.62 9.08
C ALA A 37 6.04 29.50 8.56
N PHE A 38 5.85 29.38 7.26
CA PHE A 38 4.52 29.17 6.66
C PHE A 38 3.89 27.86 7.09
N LEU A 39 4.64 26.77 7.15
CA LEU A 39 4.12 25.49 7.65
C LEU A 39 3.66 25.59 9.11
N LYS A 40 4.39 26.31 9.96
CA LYS A 40 4.01 26.56 11.34
C LYS A 40 2.77 27.45 11.49
N GLU A 41 2.54 28.35 10.55
CA GLU A 41 1.34 29.21 10.50
C GLU A 41 0.13 28.43 10.00
N ILE A 42 0.27 27.67 8.91
CA ILE A 42 -0.81 26.93 8.25
C ILE A 42 -1.23 25.70 9.07
N GLN A 43 -0.32 25.03 9.76
CA GLN A 43 -0.56 23.77 10.50
C GLN A 43 -1.23 22.70 9.62
N PRO A 44 -0.62 22.27 8.51
CA PRO A 44 -1.27 21.35 7.55
C PRO A 44 -1.40 19.93 8.09
N ASP A 45 -2.39 19.19 7.60
CA ASP A 45 -2.54 17.75 7.86
C ASP A 45 -1.52 16.89 7.11
N ALA A 46 -1.01 17.36 5.98
CA ALA A 46 0.03 16.74 5.16
C ALA A 46 0.83 17.79 4.39
N VAL A 47 2.07 17.47 4.07
CA VAL A 47 2.94 18.31 3.23
C VAL A 47 3.28 17.56 1.95
N ILE A 48 3.16 18.24 0.80
CA ILE A 48 3.57 17.75 -0.50
C ILE A 48 4.78 18.56 -0.95
N HIS A 49 5.90 17.89 -1.18
CA HIS A 49 7.14 18.53 -1.61
C HIS A 49 7.62 17.93 -2.94
N PHE A 50 7.51 18.71 -4.02
CA PHE A 50 8.22 18.36 -5.26
C PHE A 50 9.71 18.58 -5.04
N ALA A 51 10.37 17.50 -4.64
CA ALA A 51 11.72 17.58 -4.11
C ALA A 51 12.77 17.83 -5.21
N HIS A 52 13.69 18.72 -4.86
CA HIS A 52 15.02 18.82 -5.42
C HIS A 52 15.94 19.19 -4.26
N GLY A 53 16.29 18.19 -3.46
CA GLY A 53 17.02 18.35 -2.19
C GLY A 53 16.12 18.36 -0.96
N ARG A 54 16.65 18.94 0.15
CA ARG A 54 15.94 19.03 1.43
C ARG A 54 14.71 19.96 1.34
N MET A 55 13.68 19.64 2.11
CA MET A 55 12.43 20.43 2.13
C MET A 55 12.68 21.88 2.56
N VAL A 56 13.51 22.11 3.58
CA VAL A 56 13.86 23.45 4.05
C VAL A 56 15.37 23.60 4.11
N MET A 57 15.90 24.47 3.26
CA MET A 57 17.33 24.76 3.27
C MET A 57 17.72 25.55 4.54
N GLY A 58 18.84 25.18 5.16
CA GLY A 58 19.39 25.84 6.35
C GLY A 58 18.65 25.57 7.67
N GLN A 59 17.45 24.95 7.61
CA GLN A 59 16.65 24.62 8.79
C GLN A 59 16.05 23.19 8.67
N ALA A 60 16.73 22.29 7.99
CA ALA A 60 16.21 20.98 7.68
C ALA A 60 15.88 20.17 8.94
N ASP A 61 16.79 20.12 9.91
CA ASP A 61 16.59 19.35 11.15
C ASP A 61 15.43 19.90 11.99
N ALA A 62 15.32 21.24 12.07
CA ALA A 62 14.18 21.87 12.74
C ALA A 62 12.84 21.59 12.06
N ALA A 63 12.84 21.45 10.72
CA ALA A 63 11.66 21.09 9.98
C ALA A 63 11.27 19.61 10.20
N VAL A 64 12.25 18.70 10.22
CA VAL A 64 12.06 17.27 10.52
C VAL A 64 11.45 17.09 11.91
N GLU A 65 12.04 17.68 12.93
CA GLU A 65 11.51 17.59 14.29
C GLU A 65 10.10 18.18 14.40
N TRP A 66 9.82 19.29 13.73
CA TRP A 66 8.49 19.88 13.74
C TRP A 66 7.44 18.98 13.06
N LEU A 67 7.77 18.33 11.94
CA LEU A 67 6.88 17.35 11.28
C LEU A 67 6.63 16.13 12.16
N LYS A 68 7.68 15.62 12.80
CA LYS A 68 7.65 14.45 13.66
C LYS A 68 6.83 14.68 14.93
N GLU A 69 7.04 15.79 15.64
CA GLU A 69 6.27 16.16 16.83
C GLU A 69 4.75 16.21 16.56
N ARG A 70 4.34 16.62 15.35
CA ARG A 70 2.95 16.77 14.95
C ARG A 70 2.41 15.60 14.15
N ASN A 71 3.26 14.60 13.88
CA ASN A 71 2.93 13.45 13.05
C ASN A 71 2.33 13.88 11.69
N ILE A 72 2.98 14.84 11.02
CA ILE A 72 2.57 15.34 9.70
C ILE A 72 3.34 14.56 8.63
N PRO A 73 2.67 13.79 7.76
CA PRO A 73 3.33 13.08 6.67
C PRO A 73 3.86 14.07 5.63
N LEU A 74 5.09 13.82 5.17
CA LEU A 74 5.72 14.51 4.05
C LEU A 74 5.72 13.59 2.83
N PHE A 75 5.02 13.97 1.78
CA PHE A 75 4.99 13.24 0.51
C PHE A 75 5.93 13.88 -0.50
N SER A 76 6.70 13.07 -1.23
CA SER A 76 7.60 13.54 -2.27
C SER A 76 7.24 12.94 -3.63
N PRO A 77 6.19 13.47 -4.31
CA PRO A 77 5.89 13.03 -5.66
C PRO A 77 6.98 13.48 -6.64
N LEU A 78 7.14 12.72 -7.72
CA LEU A 78 8.19 12.89 -8.70
C LEU A 78 7.67 13.48 -9.99
N SER A 79 8.49 14.38 -10.57
CA SER A 79 8.36 14.85 -11.95
C SER A 79 9.55 14.29 -12.74
N ILE A 80 9.32 13.36 -13.65
CA ILE A 80 10.40 12.77 -14.46
C ILE A 80 10.83 13.74 -15.58
N LEU A 81 12.09 13.62 -16.00
CA LEU A 81 12.70 14.43 -17.07
C LEU A 81 12.65 13.71 -18.43
N GLN A 82 11.62 12.94 -18.64
CA GLN A 82 11.36 12.14 -19.83
C GLN A 82 9.91 12.36 -20.25
N THR A 83 9.63 12.14 -21.53
CA THR A 83 8.24 11.95 -21.97
C THR A 83 7.69 10.64 -21.43
N ARG A 84 6.36 10.52 -21.44
CA ARG A 84 5.68 9.29 -21.02
C ARG A 84 6.21 8.06 -21.77
N GLU A 85 6.33 8.17 -23.08
CA GLU A 85 6.75 7.08 -23.95
C GLU A 85 8.21 6.65 -23.69
N GLU A 86 9.12 7.60 -23.50
CA GLU A 86 10.50 7.33 -23.14
C GLU A 86 10.60 6.63 -21.79
N TRP A 87 9.88 7.10 -20.78
CA TRP A 87 9.88 6.51 -19.46
C TRP A 87 9.32 5.09 -19.41
N GLU A 88 8.25 4.80 -20.16
CA GLU A 88 7.66 3.46 -20.21
C GLU A 88 8.57 2.44 -20.91
N LYS A 89 9.46 2.90 -21.78
CA LYS A 89 10.44 2.06 -22.49
C LYS A 89 11.79 1.94 -21.80
N ASP A 90 12.05 2.79 -20.80
CA ASP A 90 13.34 2.86 -20.11
C ASP A 90 13.46 1.78 -19.02
N PRO A 91 14.25 0.70 -19.21
CA PRO A 91 14.42 -0.34 -18.22
C PRO A 91 15.30 0.09 -17.03
N MET A 92 16.03 1.20 -17.15
CA MET A 92 16.96 1.69 -16.13
C MET A 92 16.26 2.57 -15.09
N GLY A 93 15.18 3.26 -15.49
CA GLY A 93 14.46 4.19 -14.64
C GLY A 93 15.30 5.38 -14.18
N MET A 94 14.97 5.92 -13.02
CA MET A 94 15.64 7.08 -12.46
C MET A 94 17.01 6.71 -11.86
N PHE A 95 18.07 7.46 -12.17
CA PHE A 95 19.42 7.21 -11.67
C PHE A 95 20.22 8.49 -11.40
N GLY A 96 21.41 8.32 -10.81
CA GLY A 96 22.41 9.38 -10.62
C GLY A 96 21.93 10.53 -9.71
N GLY A 97 22.31 11.75 -10.08
CA GLY A 97 22.00 12.95 -9.30
C GLY A 97 20.51 13.22 -9.15
N PHE A 98 19.70 12.83 -10.14
CA PHE A 98 18.25 13.02 -10.08
C PHE A 98 17.61 12.10 -9.02
N MET A 99 18.02 10.83 -8.96
CA MET A 99 17.61 9.91 -7.88
C MET A 99 18.01 10.46 -6.51
N SER A 100 19.28 10.91 -6.39
CA SER A 100 19.80 11.48 -5.14
C SER A 100 18.95 12.67 -4.67
N GLN A 101 18.69 13.65 -5.53
CA GLN A 101 18.02 14.89 -5.16
C GLN A 101 16.51 14.75 -4.98
N SER A 102 15.89 13.80 -5.69
CA SER A 102 14.42 13.68 -5.73
C SER A 102 13.89 12.57 -4.82
N VAL A 103 14.72 11.59 -4.44
CA VAL A 103 14.33 10.46 -3.59
C VAL A 103 15.17 10.40 -2.32
N VAL A 104 16.49 10.20 -2.45
CA VAL A 104 17.37 9.92 -1.29
C VAL A 104 17.46 11.10 -0.34
N VAL A 105 17.67 12.32 -0.84
CA VAL A 105 17.76 13.50 0.02
C VAL A 105 16.44 13.83 0.71
N PRO A 106 15.27 13.78 0.05
CA PRO A 106 13.98 13.92 0.72
C PRO A 106 13.68 12.89 1.81
N GLU A 107 14.18 11.65 1.68
CA GLU A 107 14.04 10.65 2.74
C GLU A 107 14.71 11.06 4.05
N LEU A 108 15.78 11.89 4.00
CA LEU A 108 16.39 12.47 5.21
C LEU A 108 15.44 13.43 5.94
N ASP A 109 14.44 13.98 5.25
CA ASP A 109 13.37 14.80 5.82
C ASP A 109 12.15 13.96 6.26
N GLY A 110 12.21 12.62 6.12
CA GLY A 110 11.10 11.73 6.41
C GLY A 110 10.08 11.64 5.27
N ALA A 111 10.45 12.02 4.04
CA ALA A 111 9.56 11.94 2.89
C ALA A 111 9.22 10.49 2.53
N ILE A 112 7.96 10.28 2.20
CA ILE A 112 7.39 9.00 1.78
C ILE A 112 6.77 9.10 0.39
N TYR A 113 6.52 7.95 -0.23
CA TYR A 113 5.88 7.84 -1.55
C TYR A 113 6.59 8.65 -2.65
N PRO A 114 7.82 8.28 -3.03
CA PRO A 114 8.46 8.79 -4.24
C PRO A 114 7.73 8.26 -5.48
N TYR A 115 6.57 8.83 -5.77
CA TYR A 115 5.62 8.35 -6.77
C TYR A 115 5.57 9.30 -7.95
N VAL A 116 5.85 8.79 -9.16
CA VAL A 116 5.80 9.60 -10.38
C VAL A 116 4.37 10.09 -10.63
N VAL A 117 4.19 11.40 -10.71
CA VAL A 117 2.90 12.05 -10.99
C VAL A 117 2.94 12.95 -12.21
N ASN A 118 4.13 13.36 -12.66
CA ASN A 118 4.32 14.21 -13.82
C ASN A 118 5.38 13.64 -14.75
N ASP A 119 5.19 13.86 -16.04
CA ASP A 119 6.16 13.66 -17.11
C ASP A 119 6.45 14.97 -17.84
N GLN A 120 7.18 14.92 -18.96
CA GLN A 120 7.41 16.05 -19.84
C GLN A 120 6.73 15.84 -21.18
N GLU A 121 6.08 16.89 -21.67
CA GLU A 121 5.57 16.99 -23.03
C GLU A 121 6.28 18.11 -23.77
N LEU A 122 6.58 17.86 -25.04
CA LEU A 122 7.15 18.89 -25.93
C LEU A 122 6.01 19.78 -26.44
N ASP A 123 6.12 21.09 -26.21
CA ASP A 123 5.15 22.02 -26.73
C ASP A 123 5.40 22.37 -28.22
N LYS A 124 4.53 23.17 -28.82
CA LYS A 124 4.64 23.60 -30.22
C LYS A 124 5.90 24.39 -30.54
N ASP A 125 6.53 24.98 -29.54
CA ASP A 125 7.74 25.81 -29.66
C ASP A 125 9.01 25.00 -29.35
N GLY A 126 8.90 23.68 -29.13
CA GLY A 126 10.00 22.79 -28.85
C GLY A 126 10.51 22.87 -27.41
N VAL A 127 9.69 23.34 -26.47
CA VAL A 127 10.04 23.44 -25.04
C VAL A 127 9.39 22.30 -24.28
N TYR A 128 10.18 21.63 -23.44
CA TYR A 128 9.66 20.61 -22.52
C TYR A 128 8.90 21.26 -21.35
N LEU A 129 7.63 20.91 -21.23
CA LEU A 129 6.76 21.35 -20.15
C LEU A 129 6.35 20.17 -19.27
N PHE A 130 6.33 20.36 -17.96
CA PHE A 130 5.81 19.34 -17.06
C PHE A 130 4.29 19.24 -17.15
N LYS A 131 3.81 18.03 -17.34
CA LYS A 131 2.39 17.69 -17.36
C LYS A 131 2.06 16.63 -16.33
N ALA A 132 0.88 16.74 -15.76
CA ALA A 132 0.39 15.73 -14.85
C ALA A 132 -0.06 14.48 -15.62
N ILE A 133 0.34 13.30 -15.15
CA ILE A 133 -0.14 12.02 -15.63
C ILE A 133 -1.49 11.72 -14.95
N PRO A 134 -2.64 11.81 -15.63
CA PRO A 134 -3.96 11.88 -14.96
C PRO A 134 -4.28 10.74 -14.03
N GLU A 135 -4.04 9.50 -14.45
CA GLU A 135 -4.32 8.31 -13.65
C GLU A 135 -3.39 8.20 -12.43
N ARG A 136 -2.13 8.63 -12.58
CA ARG A 136 -1.17 8.64 -11.48
C ARG A 136 -1.47 9.76 -10.49
N LEU A 137 -1.84 10.93 -10.97
CA LEU A 137 -2.30 12.03 -10.12
C LEU A 137 -3.55 11.66 -9.33
N LYS A 138 -4.52 10.99 -9.96
CA LYS A 138 -5.72 10.49 -9.28
C LYS A 138 -5.36 9.53 -8.15
N ASN A 139 -4.47 8.56 -8.41
CA ASN A 139 -4.01 7.61 -7.41
C ASN A 139 -3.28 8.31 -6.26
N PHE A 140 -2.37 9.23 -6.57
CA PHE A 140 -1.63 9.99 -5.57
C PHE A 140 -2.55 10.84 -4.68
N THR A 141 -3.53 11.50 -5.28
CA THR A 141 -4.56 12.26 -4.54
C THR A 141 -5.34 11.34 -3.59
N GLY A 142 -5.68 10.13 -4.04
CA GLY A 142 -6.30 9.10 -3.20
C GLY A 142 -5.43 8.70 -2.01
N ILE A 143 -4.14 8.43 -2.25
CA ILE A 143 -3.17 8.06 -1.21
C ILE A 143 -3.11 9.15 -0.13
N VAL A 144 -2.85 10.40 -0.50
CA VAL A 144 -2.77 11.52 0.45
C VAL A 144 -4.07 11.69 1.24
N SER A 145 -5.21 11.65 0.55
CA SER A 145 -6.53 11.76 1.19
C SER A 145 -6.80 10.63 2.18
N HIS A 146 -6.33 9.41 1.89
CA HIS A 146 -6.45 8.28 2.81
C HIS A 146 -5.57 8.44 4.06
N PHE A 147 -4.34 8.93 3.92
CA PHE A 147 -3.47 9.23 5.06
C PHE A 147 -4.07 10.28 5.99
N ILE A 148 -4.61 11.37 5.44
CA ILE A 148 -5.27 12.42 6.22
C ILE A 148 -6.47 11.84 6.97
N ARG A 149 -7.36 11.10 6.26
CA ARG A 149 -8.53 10.46 6.88
C ARG A 149 -8.16 9.44 7.95
N LEU A 150 -7.08 8.66 7.72
CA LEU A 150 -6.60 7.68 8.70
C LEU A 150 -6.13 8.36 9.99
N LYS A 151 -5.47 9.52 9.89
CA LYS A 151 -5.04 10.32 11.03
C LYS A 151 -6.23 10.87 11.83
N GLN A 152 -7.26 11.33 11.12
CA GLN A 152 -8.46 11.92 11.73
C GLN A 152 -9.42 10.88 12.32
N LYS A 153 -9.36 9.64 11.85
CA LYS A 153 -10.26 8.56 12.27
C LYS A 153 -9.92 8.07 13.68
N ALA A 154 -10.93 7.91 14.54
CA ALA A 154 -10.74 7.31 15.85
C ALA A 154 -10.20 5.86 15.74
N ASN A 155 -9.37 5.44 16.68
CA ASN A 155 -8.79 4.09 16.63
C ASN A 155 -9.85 2.98 16.65
N ALA A 156 -10.94 3.17 17.36
CA ALA A 156 -12.05 2.22 17.40
C ALA A 156 -12.71 1.96 16.03
N ASP A 157 -12.63 2.94 15.12
CA ASP A 157 -13.24 2.86 13.80
C ASP A 157 -12.25 2.40 12.71
N LYS A 158 -10.95 2.32 13.03
CA LYS A 158 -9.93 1.84 12.10
C LYS A 158 -10.04 0.34 11.93
N ARG A 159 -9.87 -0.14 10.68
CA ARG A 159 -9.76 -1.55 10.37
C ARG A 159 -8.30 -1.87 10.05
N VAL A 160 -7.80 -2.96 10.60
CA VAL A 160 -6.40 -3.39 10.46
C VAL A 160 -6.37 -4.81 9.90
N ALA A 161 -5.67 -5.00 8.79
CA ALA A 161 -5.34 -6.32 8.26
C ALA A 161 -3.85 -6.57 8.49
N ILE A 162 -3.52 -7.70 9.12
CA ILE A 162 -2.14 -8.09 9.40
C ILE A 162 -1.86 -9.39 8.67
N TYR A 163 -0.98 -9.34 7.68
CA TYR A 163 -0.43 -10.53 7.05
C TYR A 163 0.71 -11.08 7.90
N TYR A 164 0.71 -12.38 8.13
CA TYR A 164 1.78 -13.05 8.87
C TYR A 164 2.29 -14.27 8.12
N PHE A 165 3.58 -14.55 8.28
CA PHE A 165 4.19 -15.72 7.65
C PHE A 165 3.79 -17.00 8.39
N LYS A 166 3.38 -17.99 7.60
CA LYS A 166 3.18 -19.38 8.03
C LYS A 166 3.50 -20.29 6.87
N GLY A 167 4.52 -21.12 6.99
CA GLY A 167 4.86 -22.12 5.98
C GLY A 167 3.79 -23.20 5.85
N ALA A 168 3.61 -23.74 4.66
CA ALA A 168 2.70 -24.84 4.41
C ALA A 168 3.11 -26.09 5.18
N GLY A 169 2.15 -26.73 5.83
CA GLY A 169 2.36 -27.96 6.58
C GLY A 169 3.34 -27.84 7.77
N GLN A 170 3.82 -26.63 8.07
CA GLN A 170 4.72 -26.40 9.19
C GLN A 170 3.95 -26.03 10.45
N SER A 171 4.31 -26.68 11.54
CA SER A 171 3.89 -26.31 12.89
C SER A 171 4.64 -25.06 13.41
N SER A 172 5.73 -24.67 12.76
CA SER A 172 6.57 -23.53 13.15
C SER A 172 6.05 -22.22 12.55
N LEU A 173 5.69 -21.30 13.42
CA LEU A 173 5.32 -19.92 13.11
C LEU A 173 6.53 -19.00 13.33
N THR A 174 7.62 -19.28 12.63
CA THR A 174 8.86 -18.48 12.70
C THR A 174 9.17 -17.87 11.35
N ALA A 175 9.53 -16.60 11.33
CA ALA A 175 9.95 -15.87 10.14
C ALA A 175 11.33 -15.26 10.39
N GLN A 176 12.38 -15.80 9.80
CA GLN A 176 13.75 -15.27 9.89
C GLN A 176 14.20 -14.94 11.33
N GLY A 177 13.89 -15.80 12.29
CA GLY A 177 14.20 -15.58 13.71
C GLY A 177 13.16 -14.81 14.50
N LEU A 178 12.12 -14.27 13.85
CA LEU A 178 10.98 -13.68 14.54
C LEU A 178 10.00 -14.77 14.99
N GLU A 179 9.69 -14.80 16.27
CA GLU A 179 8.61 -15.64 16.80
C GLU A 179 7.26 -15.00 16.51
N THR A 180 6.53 -15.55 15.54
CA THR A 180 5.30 -14.95 15.02
C THR A 180 4.19 -14.90 16.07
N VAL A 181 4.01 -15.94 16.87
CA VAL A 181 2.91 -16.04 17.86
C VAL A 181 3.02 -14.93 18.91
N PRO A 182 4.13 -14.84 19.70
CA PRO A 182 4.24 -13.82 20.73
C PRO A 182 4.28 -12.41 20.13
N SER A 183 4.87 -12.24 18.94
CA SER A 183 4.90 -10.94 18.26
C SER A 183 3.50 -10.44 17.89
N LEU A 184 2.68 -11.28 17.26
CA LEU A 184 1.30 -10.95 16.91
C LEU A 184 0.44 -10.73 18.16
N TYR A 185 0.55 -11.64 19.15
CA TYR A 185 -0.23 -11.54 20.37
C TYR A 185 0.01 -10.21 21.10
N ASN A 186 1.28 -9.83 21.27
CA ASN A 186 1.66 -8.57 21.89
C ASN A 186 1.22 -7.36 21.07
N LEU A 187 1.34 -7.41 19.74
CA LEU A 187 0.87 -6.35 18.84
C LEU A 187 -0.64 -6.13 18.99
N ILE A 188 -1.43 -7.21 18.97
CA ILE A 188 -2.89 -7.10 19.09
C ILE A 188 -3.32 -6.61 20.47
N LYS A 189 -2.65 -7.06 21.54
CA LYS A 189 -2.85 -6.51 22.88
C LYS A 189 -2.57 -5.01 22.93
N ARG A 190 -1.50 -4.56 22.28
CA ARG A 190 -1.18 -3.14 22.18
C ARG A 190 -2.21 -2.38 21.38
N LEU A 191 -2.66 -2.87 20.24
CA LEU A 191 -3.75 -2.27 19.48
C LEU A 191 -5.01 -2.11 20.33
N LYS A 192 -5.39 -3.14 21.10
CA LYS A 192 -6.52 -3.06 22.02
C LYS A 192 -6.32 -1.99 23.09
N ALA A 193 -5.13 -1.89 23.68
CA ALA A 193 -4.79 -0.88 24.68
C ALA A 193 -4.82 0.55 24.11
N GLU A 194 -4.51 0.71 22.81
CA GLU A 194 -4.59 1.99 22.08
C GLU A 194 -6.01 2.32 21.57
N GLY A 195 -7.02 1.55 21.99
CA GLY A 195 -8.43 1.82 21.69
C GLY A 195 -8.91 1.30 20.33
N TYR A 196 -8.16 0.43 19.66
CA TYR A 196 -8.70 -0.29 18.51
C TYR A 196 -9.75 -1.30 18.96
N LYS A 197 -10.78 -1.49 18.13
CA LYS A 197 -11.83 -2.48 18.41
C LYS A 197 -11.29 -3.88 18.15
N VAL A 198 -10.81 -4.53 19.22
CA VAL A 198 -10.31 -5.91 19.20
C VAL A 198 -11.29 -6.78 20.01
N GLU A 199 -11.91 -7.74 19.34
CA GLU A 199 -12.87 -8.69 19.89
C GLU A 199 -12.28 -10.10 19.89
N ASN A 200 -12.77 -10.97 20.77
CA ASN A 200 -12.46 -12.41 20.80
C ASN A 200 -10.94 -12.75 20.85
N LEU A 201 -10.11 -11.82 21.33
CA LEU A 201 -8.71 -12.15 21.57
C LEU A 201 -8.61 -13.17 22.70
N PRO A 202 -7.98 -14.34 22.48
CA PRO A 202 -7.77 -15.34 23.54
C PRO A 202 -7.05 -14.76 24.76
N ALA A 203 -7.36 -15.30 25.92
CA ALA A 203 -6.77 -14.84 27.19
C ALA A 203 -5.27 -15.14 27.30
N THR A 204 -4.82 -16.22 26.68
CA THR A 204 -3.44 -16.67 26.74
C THR A 204 -2.82 -16.79 25.33
N GLU A 205 -1.51 -16.64 25.28
CA GLU A 205 -0.72 -16.83 24.04
C GLU A 205 -0.88 -18.25 23.48
N LYS A 206 -0.96 -19.26 24.33
CA LYS A 206 -1.16 -20.66 23.92
C LYS A 206 -2.52 -20.89 23.24
N GLU A 207 -3.58 -20.27 23.73
CA GLU A 207 -4.90 -20.30 23.09
C GLU A 207 -4.89 -19.54 21.78
N PHE A 208 -4.15 -18.43 21.72
CA PHE A 208 -3.96 -17.66 20.49
C PHE A 208 -3.17 -18.46 19.44
N GLU A 209 -2.11 -19.18 19.84
CA GLU A 209 -1.38 -20.09 18.96
C GLU A 209 -2.31 -21.16 18.37
N LYS A 210 -3.15 -21.79 19.21
CA LYS A 210 -4.14 -22.77 18.74
C LYS A 210 -5.10 -22.15 17.71
N LEU A 211 -5.54 -20.90 17.92
CA LEU A 211 -6.39 -20.18 17.00
C LEU A 211 -5.68 -19.94 15.64
N LEU A 212 -4.41 -19.51 15.68
CA LEU A 212 -3.58 -19.35 14.48
C LEU A 212 -3.40 -20.66 13.71
N MET A 213 -3.25 -21.78 14.41
CA MET A 213 -3.10 -23.10 13.78
C MET A 213 -4.39 -23.56 13.11
N THR A 214 -5.54 -23.31 13.72
CA THR A 214 -6.85 -23.81 13.25
C THR A 214 -7.45 -22.93 12.16
N GLN A 215 -7.53 -21.62 12.38
CA GLN A 215 -8.19 -20.69 11.45
C GLN A 215 -7.25 -20.10 10.40
N GLY A 216 -5.98 -19.94 10.74
CA GLY A 216 -4.95 -19.44 9.83
C GLY A 216 -4.26 -20.55 9.05
N ALA A 217 -5.01 -21.52 8.53
CA ALA A 217 -4.43 -22.65 7.83
C ALA A 217 -3.81 -22.23 6.48
N VAL A 218 -2.57 -22.67 6.24
CA VAL A 218 -1.94 -22.69 4.92
C VAL A 218 -1.84 -24.15 4.52
N LEU A 219 -2.68 -24.56 3.59
CA LEU A 219 -2.83 -25.97 3.24
C LEU A 219 -1.83 -26.40 2.18
N SER A 220 -1.28 -27.59 2.34
CA SER A 220 -0.54 -28.28 1.28
C SER A 220 -1.51 -28.99 0.36
N THR A 221 -1.25 -28.97 -0.94
CA THR A 221 -2.01 -29.74 -1.95
C THR A 221 -1.91 -31.25 -1.74
N TYR A 222 -0.93 -31.70 -0.93
CA TYR A 222 -0.69 -33.13 -0.66
C TYR A 222 -1.32 -33.64 0.65
N ALA A 223 -2.00 -32.78 1.39
CA ALA A 223 -2.63 -33.15 2.66
C ALA A 223 -4.10 -33.54 2.43
N GLU A 224 -4.36 -34.83 2.19
CA GLU A 224 -5.71 -35.37 2.00
C GLU A 224 -6.59 -35.05 3.22
N GLY A 225 -7.82 -34.59 2.99
CA GLY A 225 -8.79 -34.23 4.04
C GLY A 225 -8.50 -32.94 4.80
N ALA A 226 -7.33 -32.30 4.61
CA ALA A 226 -6.99 -31.08 5.32
C ALA A 226 -7.90 -29.91 4.96
N PHE A 227 -8.38 -29.85 3.73
CA PHE A 227 -9.31 -28.81 3.30
C PHE A 227 -10.69 -28.98 3.93
N ASP A 228 -11.21 -30.22 4.02
CA ASP A 228 -12.49 -30.50 4.65
C ASP A 228 -12.47 -30.17 6.16
N ASP A 229 -11.37 -30.52 6.84
CA ASP A 229 -11.17 -30.15 8.24
C ASP A 229 -11.11 -28.62 8.42
N PHE A 230 -10.39 -27.93 7.54
CA PHE A 230 -10.32 -26.47 7.53
C PHE A 230 -11.69 -25.82 7.28
N MET A 231 -12.47 -26.30 6.32
CA MET A 231 -13.82 -25.80 6.06
C MET A 231 -14.72 -25.98 7.28
N LYS A 232 -14.59 -27.10 7.99
CA LYS A 232 -15.40 -27.40 9.16
C LYS A 232 -14.99 -26.63 10.41
N ASN A 233 -13.71 -26.48 10.67
CA ASN A 233 -13.16 -25.99 11.94
C ASN A 233 -12.44 -24.62 11.82
N GLY A 234 -12.02 -24.23 10.61
CA GLY A 234 -11.26 -23.03 10.36
C GLY A 234 -12.09 -21.76 10.12
N HIS A 235 -13.40 -21.91 9.87
CA HIS A 235 -14.32 -20.79 9.61
C HIS A 235 -13.81 -19.79 8.55
N PRO A 236 -13.42 -20.23 7.33
CA PRO A 236 -12.90 -19.35 6.31
C PRO A 236 -13.92 -18.30 5.86
N ALA A 237 -13.43 -17.20 5.28
CA ALA A 237 -14.29 -16.33 4.50
C ALA A 237 -14.52 -16.98 3.12
N LEU A 238 -15.78 -17.10 2.73
CA LEU A 238 -16.15 -17.56 1.40
C LEU A 238 -16.39 -16.36 0.49
N VAL A 239 -15.56 -16.23 -0.54
CA VAL A 239 -15.65 -15.17 -1.54
C VAL A 239 -16.21 -15.79 -2.83
N GLU A 240 -17.39 -15.35 -3.26
CA GLU A 240 -17.99 -15.85 -4.49
C GLU A 240 -17.12 -15.50 -5.71
N LYS A 241 -17.01 -16.42 -6.68
CA LYS A 241 -16.24 -16.22 -7.92
C LYS A 241 -16.53 -14.87 -8.58
N SER A 242 -17.78 -14.50 -8.70
CA SER A 242 -18.22 -13.25 -9.33
C SER A 242 -17.73 -12.00 -8.61
N GLU A 243 -17.69 -12.03 -7.29
CA GLU A 243 -17.16 -10.95 -6.46
C GLU A 243 -15.64 -10.83 -6.61
N TYR A 244 -14.92 -11.95 -6.54
CA TYR A 244 -13.48 -12.01 -6.78
C TYR A 244 -13.13 -11.46 -8.17
N GLU A 245 -13.81 -11.90 -9.22
CA GLU A 245 -13.57 -11.43 -10.58
C GLU A 245 -13.84 -9.93 -10.74
N SER A 246 -14.84 -9.40 -10.04
CA SER A 246 -15.11 -7.96 -10.02
C SER A 246 -13.95 -7.17 -9.40
N TRP A 247 -13.41 -7.64 -8.29
CA TRP A 247 -12.25 -7.01 -7.65
C TRP A 247 -11.00 -7.06 -8.54
N VAL A 248 -10.73 -8.20 -9.12
CA VAL A 248 -9.56 -8.40 -10.01
C VAL A 248 -9.63 -7.48 -11.22
N LYS A 249 -10.80 -7.40 -11.87
CA LYS A 249 -11.01 -6.52 -13.04
C LYS A 249 -10.87 -5.02 -12.71
N GLN A 250 -11.14 -4.64 -11.48
CA GLN A 250 -10.94 -3.25 -11.02
C GLN A 250 -9.49 -2.95 -10.63
N ALA A 251 -8.76 -3.94 -10.13
CA ALA A 251 -7.42 -3.77 -9.59
C ALA A 251 -6.31 -3.97 -10.64
N LEU A 252 -6.52 -4.82 -11.63
CA LEU A 252 -5.52 -5.16 -12.63
C LEU A 252 -5.64 -4.30 -13.90
N PRO A 253 -4.52 -4.07 -14.62
CA PRO A 253 -4.56 -3.51 -15.97
C PRO A 253 -5.47 -4.32 -16.90
N GLN A 254 -6.07 -3.61 -17.86
CA GLN A 254 -6.94 -4.24 -18.85
C GLN A 254 -6.20 -5.36 -19.60
N GLY A 255 -6.83 -6.53 -19.68
CA GLY A 255 -6.27 -7.69 -20.39
C GLY A 255 -5.46 -8.63 -19.50
N LEU A 256 -4.80 -8.14 -18.45
CA LEU A 256 -3.92 -8.97 -17.62
C LEU A 256 -4.65 -10.16 -16.98
N TYR A 257 -5.89 -9.98 -16.53
CA TYR A 257 -6.69 -11.09 -16.00
C TYR A 257 -6.98 -12.16 -17.05
N ALA A 258 -7.22 -11.78 -18.29
CA ALA A 258 -7.41 -12.73 -19.38
C ALA A 258 -6.14 -13.55 -19.66
N ASP A 259 -4.97 -12.93 -19.57
CA ASP A 259 -3.68 -13.63 -19.71
C ASP A 259 -3.46 -14.63 -18.56
N VAL A 260 -3.80 -14.25 -17.32
CA VAL A 260 -3.77 -15.17 -16.17
C VAL A 260 -4.71 -16.36 -16.39
N VAL A 261 -5.95 -16.11 -16.81
CA VAL A 261 -6.94 -17.17 -17.09
C VAL A 261 -6.47 -18.11 -18.21
N LYS A 262 -5.81 -17.58 -19.23
CA LYS A 262 -5.26 -18.38 -20.33
C LYS A 262 -4.18 -19.37 -19.87
N ILE A 263 -3.38 -19.00 -18.87
CA ILE A 263 -2.27 -19.82 -18.38
C ILE A 263 -2.73 -20.77 -17.26
N TYR A 264 -3.50 -20.26 -16.30
CA TYR A 264 -3.84 -20.95 -15.05
C TYR A 264 -5.29 -21.44 -14.96
N GLY A 265 -6.15 -21.13 -15.95
CA GLY A 265 -7.57 -21.42 -15.93
C GLY A 265 -8.40 -20.37 -15.19
N GLU A 266 -9.71 -20.59 -15.19
CA GLU A 266 -10.65 -19.69 -14.53
C GLU A 266 -10.61 -19.81 -13.00
N ALA A 267 -10.88 -18.69 -12.32
CA ALA A 267 -11.13 -18.69 -10.89
C ALA A 267 -12.38 -19.55 -10.56
N PRO A 268 -12.42 -20.13 -9.35
CA PRO A 268 -11.44 -20.08 -8.27
C PRO A 268 -10.30 -21.10 -8.41
N GLY A 269 -10.24 -21.91 -9.47
CA GLY A 269 -9.28 -23.02 -9.58
C GLY A 269 -9.60 -24.16 -8.59
N ASN A 270 -8.58 -24.98 -8.29
CA ASN A 270 -8.74 -26.16 -7.45
C ASN A 270 -8.18 -26.01 -6.01
N TYR A 271 -7.48 -24.91 -5.74
CA TYR A 271 -6.84 -24.71 -4.43
C TYR A 271 -7.69 -23.78 -3.57
N MET A 272 -7.95 -24.22 -2.32
CA MET A 272 -8.76 -23.43 -1.37
C MET A 272 -10.09 -22.97 -1.97
N SER A 273 -10.78 -23.85 -2.65
CA SER A 273 -12.05 -23.55 -3.33
C SER A 273 -13.11 -24.61 -3.02
N THR A 274 -14.37 -24.20 -3.02
CA THR A 274 -15.54 -25.06 -2.79
C THR A 274 -16.69 -24.66 -3.67
N VAL A 275 -17.67 -25.55 -3.80
CA VAL A 275 -18.94 -25.29 -4.47
C VAL A 275 -20.08 -25.49 -3.48
N GLU A 276 -20.85 -24.45 -3.25
CA GLU A 276 -22.04 -24.47 -2.41
C GLU A 276 -23.26 -23.97 -3.18
N ASN A 277 -24.35 -24.71 -3.17
CA ASN A 277 -25.58 -24.37 -3.87
C ASN A 277 -25.38 -24.01 -5.36
N GLY A 278 -24.46 -24.70 -6.03
CA GLY A 278 -24.16 -24.45 -7.46
C GLY A 278 -23.29 -23.23 -7.74
N LYS A 279 -22.78 -22.55 -6.73
CA LYS A 279 -21.86 -21.40 -6.85
C LYS A 279 -20.48 -21.79 -6.37
N SER A 280 -19.45 -21.27 -7.06
CA SER A 280 -18.05 -21.48 -6.72
C SER A 280 -17.53 -20.37 -5.81
N TYR A 281 -16.77 -20.76 -4.79
CA TYR A 281 -16.19 -19.87 -3.79
C TYR A 281 -14.70 -20.12 -3.59
N LEU A 282 -13.97 -19.04 -3.31
CA LEU A 282 -12.64 -19.10 -2.70
C LEU A 282 -12.79 -19.15 -1.18
N ALA A 283 -12.12 -20.08 -0.54
CA ALA A 283 -12.06 -20.18 0.91
C ALA A 283 -10.80 -19.47 1.42
N VAL A 284 -11.00 -18.29 2.01
CA VAL A 284 -9.89 -17.46 2.50
C VAL A 284 -9.69 -17.69 3.99
N ALA A 285 -8.51 -18.23 4.35
CA ALA A 285 -8.12 -18.39 5.74
C ALA A 285 -7.97 -17.02 6.41
N ARG A 286 -8.64 -16.81 7.53
CA ARG A 286 -8.55 -15.58 8.31
C ARG A 286 -8.86 -15.81 9.77
N ILE A 287 -8.33 -14.95 10.63
CA ILE A 287 -8.75 -14.88 12.03
C ILE A 287 -9.37 -13.51 12.24
N ASP A 288 -10.65 -13.49 12.57
CA ASP A 288 -11.44 -12.28 12.76
C ASP A 288 -11.45 -11.90 14.25
N LEU A 289 -10.86 -10.76 14.56
CA LEU A 289 -10.80 -10.19 15.89
C LEU A 289 -11.53 -8.83 15.94
N GLY A 290 -12.66 -8.73 15.27
CA GLY A 290 -13.45 -7.50 15.18
C GLY A 290 -12.93 -6.58 14.06
N ASN A 291 -12.40 -5.40 14.43
CA ASN A 291 -11.79 -4.52 13.44
C ASN A 291 -10.32 -4.89 13.10
N VAL A 292 -9.80 -5.95 13.68
CA VAL A 292 -8.47 -6.51 13.36
C VAL A 292 -8.65 -7.88 12.75
N VAL A 293 -8.10 -8.10 11.57
CA VAL A 293 -8.10 -9.39 10.90
C VAL A 293 -6.65 -9.86 10.66
N LEU A 294 -6.38 -11.13 10.98
CA LEU A 294 -5.10 -11.76 10.67
C LEU A 294 -5.27 -12.65 9.45
N LEU A 295 -4.33 -12.57 8.54
CA LEU A 295 -4.31 -13.31 7.29
C LEU A 295 -2.98 -14.04 7.17
N PRO A 296 -2.96 -15.39 7.11
CA PRO A 296 -1.74 -16.09 6.79
C PRO A 296 -1.31 -15.74 5.38
N GLN A 297 -0.01 -15.57 5.18
CA GLN A 297 0.53 -15.37 3.83
C GLN A 297 0.22 -16.63 3.01
N PRO A 298 -0.45 -16.50 1.85
CA PRO A 298 -0.67 -17.63 0.98
C PRO A 298 0.66 -18.18 0.46
N MET A 299 0.68 -19.43 0.07
CA MET A 299 1.85 -20.03 -0.57
C MET A 299 2.20 -19.24 -1.83
N ALA A 300 3.49 -19.04 -2.07
CA ALA A 300 3.97 -18.37 -3.28
C ALA A 300 3.59 -19.14 -4.55
N ALA A 301 3.44 -20.47 -4.43
CA ALA A 301 3.07 -21.33 -5.52
C ALA A 301 2.41 -22.61 -5.01
N VAL A 302 1.53 -23.20 -5.80
CA VAL A 302 0.83 -24.46 -5.50
C VAL A 302 0.81 -25.36 -6.76
N GLY A 303 0.80 -26.68 -6.54
CA GLY A 303 0.77 -27.64 -7.63
C GLY A 303 2.09 -27.74 -8.39
N ASP A 304 1.99 -28.11 -9.65
CA ASP A 304 3.16 -28.37 -10.51
C ASP A 304 3.93 -27.09 -10.88
N ASP A 305 3.30 -25.93 -10.79
CA ASP A 305 3.90 -24.63 -11.06
C ASP A 305 4.71 -24.04 -9.90
N ALA A 306 4.70 -24.71 -8.73
CA ALA A 306 5.39 -24.24 -7.53
C ALA A 306 6.89 -24.01 -7.77
N PHE A 307 7.53 -24.88 -8.52
CA PHE A 307 8.96 -24.78 -8.83
C PHE A 307 9.26 -23.58 -9.74
N ALA A 308 8.45 -23.37 -10.77
CA ALA A 308 8.63 -22.28 -11.73
C ALA A 308 8.49 -20.89 -11.07
N ILE A 309 7.56 -20.74 -10.10
CA ILE A 309 7.34 -19.45 -9.42
C ILE A 309 8.46 -19.14 -8.40
N VAL A 310 9.03 -20.16 -7.76
CA VAL A 310 10.06 -19.98 -6.72
C VAL A 310 11.47 -19.89 -7.31
N HIS A 311 11.72 -20.50 -8.47
CA HIS A 311 13.03 -20.64 -9.07
C HIS A 311 13.14 -20.13 -10.53
N GLY A 312 12.03 -19.62 -11.09
CA GLY A 312 11.93 -19.16 -12.49
C GLY A 312 12.54 -17.83 -12.78
#